data_47d27c83630a167cb122d5ce664b487e
#
_entry.id   47d27c83630a167cb122d5ce664b487e
#
_cell.length_a   1.000
_cell.length_b   1.000
_cell.length_c   1.000
_cell.angle_alpha   90.00
_cell.angle_beta   90.00
_cell.angle_gamma   90.00
#
_symmetry.space_group_name_H-M   'P 1'
#
loop_
_entity.id
_entity.type
_entity.pdbx_description
1 polymer ?
#
loop_
_entity_poly.entity_id
_entity_poly.type
_entity_poly.pdbx_seq_one_letter_code
_entity_poly.pdbx_strand_id
1 'polypeptide(L)'
;MTTPDPLAVRRGRILAVVGIVLLAFSLRSAVASLSPLFDAIGEDFDLPAAVLGLIGTVPPLCFAVFGLLAAGFERRFGLERTTLVALGAVGLGLVARAAALDAYGLLFGSALIFAGVGVGNVLVPALVKKYFAERIGLLTTVYTTTMAVSTFLPPLIAVPIADAAGWRTSLGVWAVFAVAGLIPWIVLAVRSRRAAAADVDLEAPSTRVFGRMWRLPTAWALAITFFASSAVAYTSFAWLPKILVDTAGVTPQVAGVLLSLFALIGLPASLVVPALVARRGVVLPLFIVASASGVLGAGGLLVAPASAPWLWVALLGTLPLLFPLVLTSVGLRTRTHDATVALSAFAQSVGYGVTMFMPIGVGILHDATDSWTAPLVILIGISLLALPAGVVIARRKTVEQEWEQRHGSW
;
A
#
# COMPACT_ATOMS: atom_id res chain seq x y z
N MET A 1 27.44 -5.32 35.91
CA MET A 1 26.42 -5.39 34.82
C MET A 1 25.37 -6.39 35.26
N THR A 2 24.21 -5.93 35.70
CA THR A 2 23.10 -6.83 36.10
C THR A 2 22.50 -7.42 34.82
N THR A 3 22.48 -8.73 34.68
CA THR A 3 21.77 -9.43 33.60
C THR A 3 20.31 -8.98 33.59
N PRO A 4 19.76 -8.58 32.45
CA PRO A 4 18.36 -8.13 32.37
C PRO A 4 17.44 -9.29 32.79
N ASP A 5 16.43 -8.98 33.60
CA ASP A 5 15.41 -9.95 34.06
C ASP A 5 14.78 -10.64 32.83
N PRO A 6 14.89 -12.00 32.73
CA PRO A 6 14.35 -12.75 31.60
C PRO A 6 12.84 -12.53 31.40
N LEU A 7 12.08 -12.29 32.48
CA LEU A 7 10.66 -11.99 32.43
C LEU A 7 10.39 -10.59 31.83
N ALA A 8 11.23 -9.61 32.13
CA ALA A 8 11.12 -8.27 31.58
C ALA A 8 11.42 -8.23 30.06
N VAL A 9 12.41 -9.02 29.62
CA VAL A 9 12.74 -9.19 28.18
C VAL A 9 11.59 -9.88 27.45
N ARG A 10 11.04 -10.96 28.01
CA ARG A 10 9.90 -11.70 27.43
C ARG A 10 8.65 -10.82 27.32
N ARG A 11 8.32 -10.05 28.36
CA ARG A 11 7.20 -9.08 28.33
C ARG A 11 7.40 -8.00 27.28
N GLY A 12 8.62 -7.49 27.11
CA GLY A 12 8.95 -6.53 26.08
C GLY A 12 8.73 -7.07 24.65
N ARG A 13 9.14 -8.34 24.42
CA ARG A 13 8.92 -9.02 23.12
C ARG A 13 7.43 -9.25 22.82
N ILE A 14 6.62 -9.65 23.80
CA ILE A 14 5.17 -9.82 23.61
C ILE A 14 4.52 -8.47 23.26
N LEU A 15 4.85 -7.41 23.98
CA LEU A 15 4.34 -6.06 23.66
C LEU A 15 4.74 -5.61 22.26
N ALA A 16 5.97 -5.90 21.82
CA ALA A 16 6.42 -5.57 20.48
C ALA A 16 5.65 -6.36 19.40
N VAL A 17 5.35 -7.66 19.59
CA VAL A 17 4.51 -8.42 18.65
C VAL A 17 3.12 -7.81 18.55
N VAL A 18 2.46 -7.59 19.69
CA VAL A 18 1.11 -6.99 19.72
C VAL A 18 1.12 -5.62 19.07
N GLY A 19 2.13 -4.78 19.39
CA GLY A 19 2.29 -3.45 18.81
C GLY A 19 2.49 -3.50 17.28
N ILE A 20 3.32 -4.42 16.78
CA ILE A 20 3.55 -4.59 15.32
C ILE A 20 2.27 -5.06 14.62
N VAL A 21 1.52 -6.01 15.20
CA VAL A 21 0.26 -6.51 14.63
C VAL A 21 -0.79 -5.39 14.57
N LEU A 22 -1.00 -4.65 15.67
CA LEU A 22 -1.96 -3.55 15.72
C LEU A 22 -1.57 -2.39 14.79
N LEU A 23 -0.28 -2.05 14.71
CA LEU A 23 0.24 -1.10 13.75
C LEU A 23 -0.04 -1.58 12.32
N ALA A 24 0.38 -2.80 11.96
CA ALA A 24 0.19 -3.36 10.63
C ALA A 24 -1.28 -3.38 10.20
N PHE A 25 -2.19 -3.72 11.13
CA PHE A 25 -3.63 -3.67 10.88
C PHE A 25 -4.10 -2.23 10.57
N SER A 26 -3.66 -1.26 11.38
CA SER A 26 -4.03 0.16 11.23
C SER A 26 -3.50 0.79 9.94
N LEU A 27 -2.38 0.27 9.39
CA LEU A 27 -1.80 0.81 8.15
C LEU A 27 -2.63 0.53 6.90
N ARG A 28 -3.56 -0.43 6.92
CA ARG A 28 -4.31 -0.82 5.73
C ARG A 28 -5.83 -0.67 5.85
N SER A 29 -6.38 -0.70 7.07
CA SER A 29 -7.82 -0.65 7.30
C SER A 29 -8.51 0.59 6.70
N ALA A 30 -7.81 1.73 6.63
CA ALA A 30 -8.36 2.98 6.12
C ALA A 30 -8.36 3.09 4.58
N VAL A 31 -7.60 2.24 3.87
CA VAL A 31 -7.38 2.37 2.40
C VAL A 31 -8.66 2.11 1.61
N ALA A 32 -9.36 1.02 1.93
CA ALA A 32 -10.51 0.56 1.15
C ALA A 32 -11.86 0.70 1.89
N SER A 33 -11.88 1.30 3.10
CA SER A 33 -13.08 1.40 3.92
C SER A 33 -14.05 2.51 3.49
N LEU A 34 -13.59 3.51 2.72
CA LEU A 34 -14.35 4.71 2.40
C LEU A 34 -15.21 4.56 1.15
N SER A 35 -14.66 4.02 0.06
CA SER A 35 -15.33 4.02 -1.23
C SER A 35 -16.67 3.26 -1.29
N PRO A 36 -16.90 2.17 -0.54
CA PRO A 36 -18.21 1.53 -0.51
C PRO A 36 -19.31 2.37 0.17
N LEU A 37 -18.92 3.45 0.87
CA LEU A 37 -19.81 4.31 1.65
C LEU A 37 -20.12 5.64 0.96
N PHE A 38 -19.67 5.87 -0.26
CA PHE A 38 -19.85 7.16 -0.95
C PHE A 38 -21.31 7.56 -1.06
N ASP A 39 -22.20 6.62 -1.39
CA ASP A 39 -23.62 6.91 -1.50
C ASP A 39 -24.22 7.29 -0.13
N ALA A 40 -23.93 6.52 0.92
CA ALA A 40 -24.40 6.81 2.28
C ALA A 40 -23.87 8.14 2.85
N ILE A 41 -22.66 8.55 2.46
CA ILE A 41 -22.09 9.85 2.85
C ILE A 41 -22.73 10.96 2.03
N GLY A 42 -23.00 10.70 0.75
CA GLY A 42 -23.66 11.64 -0.16
C GLY A 42 -25.07 12.05 0.24
N GLU A 43 -25.74 11.26 1.09
CA GLU A 43 -27.02 11.63 1.72
C GLU A 43 -26.86 12.75 2.76
N ASP A 44 -25.70 12.87 3.42
CA ASP A 44 -25.45 13.88 4.46
C ASP A 44 -24.90 15.19 3.92
N PHE A 45 -24.02 15.13 2.90
CA PHE A 45 -23.42 16.30 2.25
C PHE A 45 -22.87 15.97 0.86
N ASP A 46 -22.77 17.02 0.04
CA ASP A 46 -22.30 16.88 -1.33
C ASP A 46 -20.86 16.35 -1.42
N LEU A 47 -20.62 15.38 -2.30
CA LEU A 47 -19.34 14.71 -2.55
C LEU A 47 -18.91 14.88 -4.02
N PRO A 48 -18.31 16.03 -4.39
CA PRO A 48 -17.82 16.20 -5.75
C PRO A 48 -16.81 15.11 -6.11
N ALA A 49 -16.90 14.52 -7.30
CA ALA A 49 -15.99 13.45 -7.74
C ALA A 49 -14.53 13.92 -7.76
N ALA A 50 -14.27 15.20 -7.99
CA ALA A 50 -12.94 15.79 -7.88
C ALA A 50 -12.36 15.64 -6.45
N VAL A 51 -13.18 15.84 -5.39
CA VAL A 51 -12.74 15.64 -3.99
C VAL A 51 -12.55 14.17 -3.68
N LEU A 52 -13.43 13.30 -4.17
CA LEU A 52 -13.27 11.84 -4.04
C LEU A 52 -11.98 11.36 -4.73
N GLY A 53 -11.69 11.88 -5.91
CA GLY A 53 -10.45 11.62 -6.63
C GLY A 53 -9.21 12.10 -5.86
N LEU A 54 -9.29 13.30 -5.22
CA LEU A 54 -8.25 13.79 -4.33
C LEU A 54 -8.03 12.85 -3.13
N ILE A 55 -9.09 12.39 -2.49
CA ILE A 55 -9.01 11.43 -1.38
C ILE A 55 -8.30 10.14 -1.84
N GLY A 56 -8.61 9.63 -3.03
CA GLY A 56 -7.94 8.48 -3.63
C GLY A 56 -6.46 8.73 -3.95
N THR A 57 -6.08 9.99 -4.21
CA THR A 57 -4.71 10.42 -4.48
C THR A 57 -3.86 10.53 -3.21
N VAL A 58 -4.47 10.81 -2.06
CA VAL A 58 -3.77 11.01 -0.77
C VAL A 58 -2.88 9.84 -0.37
N PRO A 59 -3.29 8.55 -0.46
CA PRO A 59 -2.44 7.44 -0.07
C PRO A 59 -1.10 7.40 -0.82
N PRO A 60 -1.06 7.33 -2.16
CA PRO A 60 0.23 7.27 -2.88
C PRO A 60 1.06 8.54 -2.69
N LEU A 61 0.45 9.72 -2.62
CA LEU A 61 1.14 10.97 -2.32
C LEU A 61 1.80 10.93 -0.94
N CYS A 62 1.06 10.56 0.08
CA CYS A 62 1.58 10.47 1.44
C CYS A 62 2.68 9.42 1.57
N PHE A 63 2.58 8.29 0.86
CA PHE A 63 3.62 7.26 0.89
C PHE A 63 4.91 7.74 0.21
N ALA A 64 4.79 8.50 -0.88
CA ALA A 64 5.95 9.11 -1.53
C ALA A 64 6.65 10.14 -0.61
N VAL A 65 5.90 11.05 -0.01
CA VAL A 65 6.44 12.15 0.81
C VAL A 65 6.87 11.67 2.19
N PHE A 66 5.95 11.10 2.97
CA PHE A 66 6.20 10.73 4.36
C PHE A 66 7.04 9.46 4.50
N GLY A 67 7.03 8.57 3.51
CA GLY A 67 7.96 7.45 3.43
C GLY A 67 9.41 7.90 3.33
N LEU A 68 9.70 8.94 2.53
CA LEU A 68 11.06 9.53 2.46
C LEU A 68 11.45 10.26 3.75
N LEU A 69 10.50 10.93 4.39
CA LEU A 69 10.74 11.66 5.64
C LEU A 69 10.89 10.74 6.87
N ALA A 70 10.40 9.50 6.78
CA ALA A 70 10.37 8.55 7.90
C ALA A 70 11.76 8.31 8.52
N ALA A 71 12.80 8.17 7.68
CA ALA A 71 14.19 8.00 8.14
C ALA A 71 14.70 9.22 8.90
N GLY A 72 14.30 10.44 8.49
CA GLY A 72 14.63 11.69 9.20
C GLY A 72 13.96 11.78 10.57
N PHE A 73 12.68 11.41 10.63
CA PHE A 73 11.92 11.38 11.89
C PHE A 73 12.48 10.33 12.85
N GLU A 74 12.80 9.15 12.35
CA GLU A 74 13.36 8.06 13.15
C GLU A 74 14.72 8.46 13.77
N ARG A 75 15.65 9.01 12.97
CA ARG A 75 16.94 9.52 13.48
C ARG A 75 16.79 10.60 14.55
N ARG A 76 15.78 11.47 14.43
CA ARG A 76 15.59 12.58 15.36
C ARG A 76 14.87 12.19 16.66
N PHE A 77 13.88 11.31 16.58
CA PHE A 77 12.97 11.00 17.69
C PHE A 77 13.10 9.56 18.20
N GLY A 78 13.81 8.69 17.45
CA GLY A 78 13.90 7.26 17.72
C GLY A 78 12.69 6.48 17.19
N LEU A 79 12.88 5.17 16.99
CA LEU A 79 11.95 4.29 16.29
C LEU A 79 10.58 4.20 16.98
N GLU A 80 10.55 4.01 18.31
CA GLU A 80 9.30 3.85 19.07
C GLU A 80 8.46 5.13 19.13
N ARG A 81 9.10 6.29 19.30
CA ARG A 81 8.37 7.58 19.36
C ARG A 81 7.82 7.96 17.98
N THR A 82 8.60 7.73 16.93
CA THR A 82 8.14 7.96 15.55
C THR A 82 6.95 7.05 15.25
N THR A 83 6.98 5.79 15.71
CA THR A 83 5.84 4.87 15.61
C THR A 83 4.62 5.36 16.38
N LEU A 84 4.80 5.90 17.59
CA LEU A 84 3.70 6.49 18.36
C LEU A 84 3.06 7.68 17.64
N VAL A 85 3.86 8.59 17.11
CA VAL A 85 3.37 9.76 16.36
C VAL A 85 2.63 9.30 15.10
N ALA A 86 3.20 8.37 14.35
CA ALA A 86 2.58 7.82 13.15
C ALA A 86 1.23 7.16 13.45
N LEU A 87 1.17 6.29 14.46
CA LEU A 87 -0.05 5.61 14.87
C LEU A 87 -1.08 6.57 15.48
N GLY A 88 -0.62 7.57 16.22
CA GLY A 88 -1.45 8.67 16.74
C GLY A 88 -2.10 9.47 15.60
N ALA A 89 -1.33 9.80 14.56
CA ALA A 89 -1.85 10.46 13.37
C ALA A 89 -2.91 9.61 12.66
N VAL A 90 -2.67 8.28 12.53
CA VAL A 90 -3.69 7.35 11.98
C VAL A 90 -4.96 7.36 12.82
N GLY A 91 -4.86 7.22 14.14
CA GLY A 91 -6.01 7.19 15.04
C GLY A 91 -6.80 8.51 15.01
N LEU A 92 -6.11 9.65 15.14
CA LEU A 92 -6.73 10.98 15.06
C LEU A 92 -7.37 11.22 13.70
N GLY A 93 -6.71 10.81 12.61
CA GLY A 93 -7.25 10.93 11.26
C GLY A 93 -8.50 10.08 11.04
N LEU A 94 -8.56 8.86 11.59
CA LEU A 94 -9.75 8.00 11.54
C LEU A 94 -10.93 8.64 12.28
N VAL A 95 -10.68 9.20 13.46
CA VAL A 95 -11.69 9.93 14.23
C VAL A 95 -12.14 11.20 13.48
N ALA A 96 -11.20 12.00 12.97
CA ALA A 96 -11.50 13.20 12.20
C ALA A 96 -12.33 12.87 10.94
N ARG A 97 -11.99 11.78 10.25
CA ARG A 97 -12.75 11.32 9.08
C ARG A 97 -14.17 10.86 9.42
N ALA A 98 -14.33 10.17 10.56
CA ALA A 98 -15.65 9.76 11.05
C ALA A 98 -16.50 10.95 11.55
N ALA A 99 -15.86 12.01 12.04
CA ALA A 99 -16.52 13.24 12.51
C ALA A 99 -16.67 14.31 11.40
N ALA A 100 -16.34 13.98 10.14
CA ALA A 100 -16.41 14.94 9.04
C ALA A 100 -17.84 15.47 8.82
N LEU A 101 -17.93 16.79 8.60
CA LEU A 101 -19.18 17.51 8.35
C LEU A 101 -19.33 17.90 6.86
N ASP A 102 -18.22 17.75 6.10
CA ASP A 102 -18.14 18.03 4.68
C ASP A 102 -17.07 17.17 3.99
N ALA A 103 -16.98 17.27 2.66
CA ALA A 103 -16.01 16.56 1.86
C ALA A 103 -14.54 16.93 2.17
N TYR A 104 -14.28 18.17 2.59
CA TYR A 104 -12.93 18.62 2.96
C TYR A 104 -12.49 18.06 4.31
N GLY A 105 -13.43 17.88 5.26
CA GLY A 105 -13.20 17.16 6.51
C GLY A 105 -12.80 15.70 6.27
N LEU A 106 -13.46 15.02 5.32
CA LEU A 106 -13.07 13.68 4.87
C LEU A 106 -11.66 13.66 4.27
N LEU A 107 -11.35 14.64 3.42
CA LEU A 107 -10.03 14.79 2.79
C LEU A 107 -8.95 15.04 3.84
N PHE A 108 -9.18 15.96 4.79
CA PHE A 108 -8.24 16.25 5.88
C PHE A 108 -7.98 15.02 6.76
N GLY A 109 -9.05 14.33 7.20
CA GLY A 109 -8.93 13.10 7.98
C GLY A 109 -8.13 12.03 7.22
N SER A 110 -8.39 11.88 5.91
CA SER A 110 -7.66 10.95 5.05
C SER A 110 -6.18 11.34 4.92
N ALA A 111 -5.86 12.62 4.73
CA ALA A 111 -4.48 13.10 4.65
C ALA A 111 -3.70 12.79 5.95
N LEU A 112 -4.32 13.01 7.10
CA LEU A 112 -3.71 12.71 8.39
C LEU A 112 -3.47 11.21 8.60
N ILE A 113 -4.45 10.37 8.23
CA ILE A 113 -4.30 8.90 8.24
C ILE A 113 -3.09 8.50 7.39
N PHE A 114 -3.08 8.90 6.12
CA PHE A 114 -2.08 8.39 5.17
C PHE A 114 -0.70 9.00 5.35
N ALA A 115 -0.57 10.17 5.98
CA ALA A 115 0.71 10.69 6.47
C ALA A 115 1.30 9.74 7.53
N GLY A 116 0.51 9.33 8.53
CA GLY A 116 0.91 8.34 9.53
C GLY A 116 1.22 6.97 8.92
N VAL A 117 0.40 6.51 7.97
CA VAL A 117 0.62 5.25 7.24
C VAL A 117 1.92 5.29 6.42
N GLY A 118 2.22 6.40 5.75
CA GLY A 118 3.45 6.58 4.98
C GLY A 118 4.70 6.36 5.83
N VAL A 119 4.73 6.98 7.02
CA VAL A 119 5.79 6.74 8.01
C VAL A 119 5.78 5.30 8.51
N GLY A 120 4.62 4.80 8.94
CA GLY A 120 4.45 3.48 9.52
C GLY A 120 4.92 2.34 8.61
N ASN A 121 4.66 2.42 7.30
CA ASN A 121 5.10 1.42 6.32
C ASN A 121 6.64 1.22 6.32
N VAL A 122 7.40 2.29 6.54
CA VAL A 122 8.87 2.24 6.61
C VAL A 122 9.34 1.70 7.96
N LEU A 123 8.61 1.99 9.04
CA LEU A 123 9.01 1.61 10.40
C LEU A 123 8.75 0.12 10.71
N VAL A 124 7.71 -0.52 10.15
CA VAL A 124 7.37 -1.92 10.48
C VAL A 124 8.54 -2.88 10.27
N PRO A 125 9.23 -2.91 9.11
CA PRO A 125 10.39 -3.78 8.92
C PRO A 125 11.54 -3.48 9.89
N ALA A 126 11.78 -2.19 10.22
CA ALA A 126 12.80 -1.77 11.18
C ALA A 126 12.48 -2.25 12.60
N LEU A 127 11.20 -2.15 13.03
CA LEU A 127 10.72 -2.69 14.29
C LEU A 127 10.91 -4.20 14.38
N VAL A 128 10.58 -4.94 13.30
CA VAL A 128 10.81 -6.38 13.22
C VAL A 128 12.29 -6.70 13.38
N LYS A 129 13.18 -5.99 12.67
CA LYS A 129 14.64 -6.17 12.78
C LYS A 129 15.16 -5.87 14.18
N LYS A 130 14.69 -4.78 14.81
CA LYS A 130 15.10 -4.39 16.17
C LYS A 130 14.71 -5.41 17.24
N TYR A 131 13.46 -5.85 17.24
CA TYR A 131 12.93 -6.70 18.31
C TYR A 131 13.05 -8.21 18.06
N PHE A 132 13.18 -8.62 16.78
CA PHE A 132 13.10 -10.02 16.35
C PHE A 132 14.13 -10.39 15.28
N ALA A 133 15.38 -9.94 15.42
CA ALA A 133 16.46 -10.24 14.47
C ALA A 133 16.61 -11.74 14.16
N GLU A 134 16.35 -12.62 15.15
CA GLU A 134 16.42 -14.08 15.01
C GLU A 134 15.20 -14.70 14.29
N ARG A 135 14.08 -13.97 14.17
CA ARG A 135 12.80 -14.47 13.66
C ARG A 135 12.18 -13.52 12.63
N ILE A 136 13.02 -12.80 11.86
CA ILE A 136 12.56 -11.80 10.87
C ILE A 136 11.53 -12.40 9.92
N GLY A 137 11.78 -13.58 9.35
CA GLY A 137 10.87 -14.22 8.39
C GLY A 137 9.48 -14.49 8.96
N LEU A 138 9.41 -15.02 10.22
CA LEU A 138 8.12 -15.28 10.87
C LEU A 138 7.34 -13.98 11.09
N LEU A 139 7.98 -12.97 11.69
CA LEU A 139 7.32 -11.70 11.99
C LEU A 139 6.94 -10.93 10.71
N THR A 140 7.75 -11.04 9.66
CA THR A 140 7.39 -10.49 8.34
C THR A 140 6.12 -11.14 7.81
N THR A 141 6.02 -12.47 7.87
CA THR A 141 4.78 -13.18 7.46
C THR A 141 3.59 -12.74 8.30
N VAL A 142 3.75 -12.63 9.63
CA VAL A 142 2.66 -12.20 10.53
C VAL A 142 2.17 -10.82 10.17
N TYR A 143 3.06 -9.81 10.06
CA TYR A 143 2.60 -8.46 9.77
C TYR A 143 2.05 -8.30 8.34
N THR A 144 2.65 -8.95 7.33
CA THR A 144 2.12 -8.87 5.96
C THR A 144 0.77 -9.56 5.83
N THR A 145 0.56 -10.69 6.49
CA THR A 145 -0.77 -11.33 6.57
C THR A 145 -1.78 -10.43 7.27
N THR A 146 -1.38 -9.81 8.39
CA THR A 146 -2.24 -8.84 9.10
C THR A 146 -2.61 -7.66 8.19
N MET A 147 -1.64 -7.11 7.45
CA MET A 147 -1.91 -6.04 6.48
C MET A 147 -2.89 -6.50 5.38
N ALA A 148 -2.75 -7.72 4.86
CA ALA A 148 -3.66 -8.26 3.87
C ALA A 148 -5.08 -8.41 4.45
N VAL A 149 -5.22 -8.98 5.65
CA VAL A 149 -6.53 -9.08 6.35
C VAL A 149 -7.15 -7.70 6.53
N SER A 150 -6.37 -6.72 6.99
CA SER A 150 -6.87 -5.36 7.22
C SER A 150 -7.14 -4.57 5.93
N THR A 151 -6.78 -5.09 4.77
CA THR A 151 -7.14 -4.48 3.48
C THR A 151 -8.48 -4.99 2.97
N PHE A 152 -8.75 -6.30 3.08
CA PHE A 152 -10.00 -6.86 2.55
C PHE A 152 -11.18 -6.81 3.54
N LEU A 153 -10.92 -6.83 4.85
CA LEU A 153 -11.98 -6.88 5.86
C LEU A 153 -12.84 -5.60 5.91
N PRO A 154 -12.27 -4.37 5.88
CA PRO A 154 -13.07 -3.14 5.93
C PRO A 154 -14.12 -3.02 4.83
N PRO A 155 -13.81 -3.16 3.53
CA PRO A 155 -14.82 -3.02 2.50
C PRO A 155 -15.92 -4.10 2.57
N LEU A 156 -15.58 -5.29 3.10
CA LEU A 156 -16.54 -6.38 3.29
C LEU A 156 -17.66 -6.04 4.26
N ILE A 157 -17.34 -5.31 5.33
CA ILE A 157 -18.29 -5.01 6.43
C ILE A 157 -18.66 -3.52 6.52
N ALA A 158 -18.12 -2.68 5.62
CA ALA A 158 -18.34 -1.23 5.67
C ALA A 158 -19.83 -0.88 5.55
N VAL A 159 -20.52 -1.40 4.53
CA VAL A 159 -21.94 -1.12 4.29
C VAL A 159 -22.83 -1.76 5.37
N PRO A 160 -22.68 -3.05 5.74
CA PRO A 160 -23.44 -3.62 6.86
C PRO A 160 -23.34 -2.84 8.18
N ILE A 161 -22.16 -2.30 8.51
CA ILE A 161 -22.02 -1.46 9.71
C ILE A 161 -22.69 -0.09 9.49
N ALA A 162 -22.59 0.47 8.30
CA ALA A 162 -23.24 1.75 7.99
C ALA A 162 -24.77 1.65 8.06
N ASP A 163 -25.34 0.58 7.52
CA ASP A 163 -26.79 0.32 7.59
C ASP A 163 -27.29 0.15 9.05
N ALA A 164 -26.48 -0.47 9.91
CA ALA A 164 -26.84 -0.72 11.31
C ALA A 164 -26.60 0.49 12.24
N ALA A 165 -25.55 1.28 12.01
CA ALA A 165 -25.07 2.29 12.96
C ALA A 165 -24.56 3.60 12.32
N GLY A 166 -24.80 3.78 11.03
CA GLY A 166 -24.36 4.95 10.25
C GLY A 166 -22.92 4.86 9.74
N TRP A 167 -22.65 5.55 8.63
CA TRP A 167 -21.34 5.56 7.97
C TRP A 167 -20.22 6.10 8.88
N ARG A 168 -20.53 7.03 9.80
CA ARG A 168 -19.57 7.57 10.76
C ARG A 168 -19.02 6.49 11.68
N THR A 169 -19.86 5.61 12.16
CA THR A 169 -19.47 4.44 12.97
C THR A 169 -18.65 3.46 12.14
N SER A 170 -19.06 3.20 10.90
CA SER A 170 -18.34 2.32 9.98
C SER A 170 -16.91 2.79 9.70
N LEU A 171 -16.68 4.09 9.56
CA LEU A 171 -15.32 4.64 9.39
C LEU A 171 -14.54 4.73 10.71
N GLY A 172 -15.24 5.06 11.82
CA GLY A 172 -14.61 5.31 13.11
C GLY A 172 -14.18 4.05 13.86
N VAL A 173 -14.84 2.91 13.65
CA VAL A 173 -14.57 1.66 14.37
C VAL A 173 -13.11 1.21 14.24
N TRP A 174 -12.47 1.49 13.11
CA TRP A 174 -11.07 1.13 12.85
C TRP A 174 -10.08 1.90 13.72
N ALA A 175 -10.49 3.04 14.31
CA ALA A 175 -9.67 3.79 15.25
C ALA A 175 -9.33 2.98 16.52
N VAL A 176 -10.17 2.01 16.89
CA VAL A 176 -9.95 1.12 18.05
C VAL A 176 -8.60 0.40 17.94
N PHE A 177 -8.24 -0.08 16.74
CA PHE A 177 -6.96 -0.76 16.53
C PHE A 177 -5.76 0.18 16.65
N ALA A 178 -5.89 1.41 16.14
CA ALA A 178 -4.85 2.41 16.26
C ALA A 178 -4.67 2.83 17.74
N VAL A 179 -5.75 3.11 18.46
CA VAL A 179 -5.71 3.47 19.89
C VAL A 179 -5.17 2.33 20.73
N ALA A 180 -5.64 1.08 20.52
CA ALA A 180 -5.11 -0.08 21.22
C ALA A 180 -3.60 -0.28 20.93
N GLY A 181 -3.17 0.02 19.70
CA GLY A 181 -1.78 -0.06 19.29
C GLY A 181 -0.88 0.99 19.96
N LEU A 182 -1.40 2.14 20.41
CA LEU A 182 -0.60 3.12 21.15
C LEU A 182 -0.08 2.56 22.49
N ILE A 183 -0.86 1.70 23.16
CA ILE A 183 -0.53 1.18 24.50
C ILE A 183 0.83 0.47 24.51
N PRO A 184 1.09 -0.59 23.69
CA PRO A 184 2.39 -1.25 23.68
C PRO A 184 3.53 -0.30 23.30
N TRP A 185 3.31 0.64 22.36
CA TRP A 185 4.36 1.56 21.94
C TRP A 185 4.68 2.63 22.98
N ILE A 186 3.70 3.12 23.76
CA ILE A 186 3.95 3.99 24.90
C ILE A 186 4.85 3.29 25.93
N VAL A 187 4.51 2.04 26.28
CA VAL A 187 5.29 1.25 27.26
C VAL A 187 6.72 1.03 26.75
N LEU A 188 6.88 0.69 25.45
CA LEU A 188 8.19 0.47 24.86
C LEU A 188 9.01 1.75 24.74
N ALA A 189 8.39 2.87 24.34
CA ALA A 189 9.06 4.17 24.25
C ALA A 189 9.54 4.71 25.63
N VAL A 190 8.79 4.45 26.69
CA VAL A 190 9.21 4.80 28.07
C VAL A 190 10.37 3.92 28.52
N ARG A 191 10.37 2.62 28.16
CA ARG A 191 11.45 1.69 28.50
C ARG A 191 12.73 1.98 27.71
N SER A 192 12.63 2.33 26.41
CA SER A 192 13.79 2.62 25.56
C SER A 192 14.57 3.86 26.04
N ARG A 193 13.90 4.83 26.68
CA ARG A 193 14.57 5.96 27.34
C ARG A 193 15.53 5.55 28.46
N ARG A 194 15.31 4.39 29.07
CA ARG A 194 16.13 3.91 30.20
C ARG A 194 17.28 3.00 29.78
N ALA A 195 17.23 2.49 28.55
CA ALA A 195 18.29 1.70 27.94
C ALA A 195 18.78 2.48 26.72
N ALA A 196 19.96 3.12 26.80
CA ALA A 196 20.67 3.61 25.63
C ALA A 196 21.02 2.40 24.74
N ALA A 197 20.08 1.99 23.88
CA ALA A 197 20.19 0.80 23.07
C ALA A 197 20.50 1.19 21.62
N ALA A 198 21.30 0.36 20.96
CA ALA A 198 21.67 0.49 19.57
C ALA A 198 20.44 0.76 18.69
N ASP A 199 20.33 2.01 18.25
CA ASP A 199 19.32 2.39 17.27
C ASP A 199 19.69 1.75 15.93
N VAL A 200 18.69 1.15 15.28
CA VAL A 200 18.82 0.66 13.91
C VAL A 200 18.61 1.87 13.01
N ASP A 201 19.70 2.46 12.53
CA ASP A 201 19.64 3.54 11.54
C ASP A 201 18.92 3.06 10.27
N LEU A 202 17.90 3.80 9.87
CA LEU A 202 17.33 3.67 8.53
C LEU A 202 18.28 4.35 7.55
N GLU A 203 18.97 3.56 6.75
CA GLU A 203 19.88 4.09 5.74
C GLU A 203 19.11 4.85 4.66
N ALA A 204 19.44 6.14 4.52
CA ALA A 204 19.00 6.90 3.36
C ALA A 204 19.82 6.47 2.13
N PRO A 205 19.20 6.38 0.94
CA PRO A 205 19.93 6.02 -0.27
C PRO A 205 21.06 7.03 -0.55
N SER A 206 22.24 6.54 -0.93
CA SER A 206 23.32 7.39 -1.39
C SER A 206 22.85 8.21 -2.60
N THR A 207 22.94 9.55 -2.52
CA THR A 207 22.48 10.46 -3.58
C THR A 207 23.16 10.18 -4.92
N ARG A 208 24.44 9.76 -4.89
CA ARG A 208 25.20 9.38 -6.08
C ARG A 208 24.64 8.10 -6.71
N VAL A 209 24.38 7.06 -5.92
CA VAL A 209 23.85 5.79 -6.41
C VAL A 209 22.41 5.94 -6.88
N PHE A 210 21.59 6.71 -6.14
CA PHE A 210 20.22 7.04 -6.57
C PHE A 210 20.20 7.77 -7.93
N GLY A 211 21.11 8.74 -8.15
CA GLY A 211 21.22 9.46 -9.41
C GLY A 211 21.55 8.55 -10.61
N ARG A 212 22.25 7.43 -10.40
CA ARG A 212 22.52 6.44 -11.45
C ARG A 212 21.27 5.71 -11.94
N MET A 213 20.26 5.52 -11.07
CA MET A 213 19.02 4.80 -11.40
C MET A 213 18.26 5.44 -12.58
N TRP A 214 18.34 6.76 -12.74
CA TRP A 214 17.72 7.48 -13.86
C TRP A 214 18.22 7.06 -15.24
N ARG A 215 19.41 6.46 -15.32
CA ARG A 215 20.04 6.04 -16.58
C ARG A 215 19.93 4.53 -16.86
N LEU A 216 19.28 3.78 -15.98
CA LEU A 216 19.24 2.31 -16.05
C LEU A 216 17.86 1.81 -16.49
N PRO A 217 17.73 1.12 -17.62
CA PRO A 217 16.49 0.49 -18.07
C PRO A 217 15.87 -0.46 -17.05
N THR A 218 16.68 -1.21 -16.28
CA THR A 218 16.15 -2.08 -15.22
C THR A 218 15.46 -1.27 -14.11
N ALA A 219 15.99 -0.10 -13.74
CA ALA A 219 15.37 0.77 -12.73
C ALA A 219 14.02 1.33 -13.23
N TRP A 220 13.95 1.78 -14.49
CA TRP A 220 12.72 2.23 -15.11
C TRP A 220 11.70 1.10 -15.28
N ALA A 221 12.13 -0.09 -15.67
CA ALA A 221 11.23 -1.24 -15.79
C ALA A 221 10.59 -1.59 -14.44
N LEU A 222 11.35 -1.53 -13.34
CA LEU A 222 10.80 -1.75 -11.99
C LEU A 222 9.88 -0.60 -11.55
N ALA A 223 10.21 0.66 -11.89
CA ALA A 223 9.36 1.81 -11.60
C ALA A 223 8.03 1.75 -12.38
N ILE A 224 8.06 1.40 -13.66
CA ILE A 224 6.85 1.23 -14.49
C ILE A 224 5.99 0.07 -13.95
N THR A 225 6.61 -1.03 -13.55
CA THR A 225 5.88 -2.17 -12.96
C THR A 225 5.24 -1.78 -11.64
N PHE A 226 5.97 -1.05 -10.80
CA PHE A 226 5.45 -0.53 -9.53
C PHE A 226 4.27 0.43 -9.77
N PHE A 227 4.42 1.35 -10.73
CA PHE A 227 3.34 2.23 -11.18
C PHE A 227 2.12 1.43 -11.64
N ALA A 228 2.28 0.47 -12.56
CA ALA A 228 1.16 -0.29 -13.10
C ALA A 228 0.37 -1.03 -11.99
N SER A 229 1.10 -1.68 -11.08
CA SER A 229 0.51 -2.36 -9.92
C SER A 229 -0.23 -1.39 -9.01
N SER A 230 0.43 -0.29 -8.63
CA SER A 230 -0.12 0.69 -7.68
C SER A 230 -1.26 1.50 -8.30
N ALA A 231 -1.16 1.89 -9.56
CA ALA A 231 -2.19 2.65 -10.26
C ALA A 231 -3.52 1.88 -10.31
N VAL A 232 -3.47 0.60 -10.70
CA VAL A 232 -4.68 -0.24 -10.70
C VAL A 232 -5.21 -0.45 -9.29
N ALA A 233 -4.32 -0.69 -8.31
CA ALA A 233 -4.75 -0.88 -6.92
C ALA A 233 -5.45 0.36 -6.34
N TYR A 234 -4.81 1.53 -6.40
CA TYR A 234 -5.37 2.75 -5.79
C TYR A 234 -6.55 3.32 -6.55
N THR A 235 -6.58 3.19 -7.88
CA THR A 235 -7.78 3.54 -8.68
C THR A 235 -8.95 2.61 -8.31
N SER A 236 -8.71 1.31 -8.16
CA SER A 236 -9.76 0.37 -7.76
C SER A 236 -10.24 0.62 -6.33
N PHE A 237 -9.34 0.88 -5.38
CA PHE A 237 -9.74 1.23 -4.01
C PHE A 237 -10.57 2.52 -3.94
N ALA A 238 -10.34 3.47 -4.85
CA ALA A 238 -11.10 4.71 -4.90
C ALA A 238 -12.45 4.55 -5.63
N TRP A 239 -12.46 3.88 -6.78
CA TRP A 239 -13.54 3.99 -7.74
C TRP A 239 -14.26 2.69 -8.07
N LEU A 240 -13.68 1.50 -7.82
CA LEU A 240 -14.27 0.23 -8.24
C LEU A 240 -15.68 0.00 -7.69
N PRO A 241 -16.02 0.31 -6.42
CA PRO A 241 -17.40 0.17 -5.95
C PRO A 241 -18.37 1.01 -6.76
N LYS A 242 -18.04 2.28 -7.03
CA LYS A 242 -18.88 3.17 -7.83
C LYS A 242 -18.99 2.69 -9.28
N ILE A 243 -17.90 2.27 -9.91
CA ILE A 243 -17.93 1.68 -11.25
C ILE A 243 -18.91 0.50 -11.29
N LEU A 244 -18.87 -0.39 -10.30
CA LEU A 244 -19.73 -1.58 -10.23
C LEU A 244 -21.20 -1.23 -10.02
N VAL A 245 -21.50 -0.26 -9.16
CA VAL A 245 -22.88 0.22 -8.95
C VAL A 245 -23.40 0.84 -10.24
N ASP A 246 -22.66 1.76 -10.84
CA ASP A 246 -23.11 2.54 -12.00
C ASP A 246 -23.21 1.68 -13.28
N THR A 247 -22.30 0.71 -13.48
CA THR A 247 -22.22 -0.04 -14.75
C THR A 247 -22.83 -1.45 -14.68
N ALA A 248 -22.66 -2.15 -13.55
CA ALA A 248 -23.17 -3.50 -13.36
C ALA A 248 -24.50 -3.56 -12.59
N GLY A 249 -24.98 -2.43 -12.04
CA GLY A 249 -26.24 -2.34 -11.31
C GLY A 249 -26.26 -3.14 -10.00
N VAL A 250 -25.07 -3.41 -9.41
CA VAL A 250 -24.99 -4.14 -8.15
C VAL A 250 -25.29 -3.20 -6.97
N THR A 251 -25.75 -3.75 -5.85
CA THR A 251 -25.96 -2.96 -4.63
C THR A 251 -24.62 -2.52 -4.02
N PRO A 252 -24.58 -1.42 -3.22
CA PRO A 252 -23.36 -0.99 -2.52
C PRO A 252 -22.74 -2.08 -1.65
N GLN A 253 -23.56 -2.94 -1.02
CA GLN A 253 -23.08 -4.09 -0.24
C GLN A 253 -22.29 -5.07 -1.12
N VAL A 254 -22.86 -5.43 -2.29
CA VAL A 254 -22.20 -6.34 -3.24
C VAL A 254 -20.92 -5.69 -3.80
N ALA A 255 -20.95 -4.41 -4.08
CA ALA A 255 -19.75 -3.67 -4.52
C ALA A 255 -18.62 -3.69 -3.47
N GLY A 256 -18.97 -3.55 -2.18
CA GLY A 256 -18.03 -3.70 -1.07
C GLY A 256 -17.43 -5.12 -0.96
N VAL A 257 -18.28 -6.15 -1.12
CA VAL A 257 -17.82 -7.56 -1.17
C VAL A 257 -16.87 -7.79 -2.36
N LEU A 258 -17.19 -7.24 -3.53
CA LEU A 258 -16.34 -7.35 -4.71
C LEU A 258 -15.02 -6.60 -4.56
N LEU A 259 -15.01 -5.42 -3.91
CA LEU A 259 -13.77 -4.73 -3.56
C LEU A 259 -12.92 -5.56 -2.58
N SER A 260 -13.57 -6.28 -1.67
CA SER A 260 -12.89 -7.21 -0.76
C SER A 260 -12.29 -8.39 -1.50
N LEU A 261 -12.98 -8.92 -2.51
CA LEU A 261 -12.45 -9.95 -3.41
C LEU A 261 -11.21 -9.45 -4.16
N PHE A 262 -11.26 -8.23 -4.71
CA PHE A 262 -10.10 -7.59 -5.34
C PHE A 262 -8.90 -7.54 -4.40
N ALA A 263 -9.08 -7.10 -3.15
CA ALA A 263 -8.02 -7.00 -2.15
C ALA A 263 -7.52 -8.37 -1.69
N LEU A 264 -8.41 -9.36 -1.56
CA LEU A 264 -8.10 -10.71 -1.09
C LEU A 264 -7.13 -11.45 -2.02
N ILE A 265 -7.22 -11.23 -3.33
CA ILE A 265 -6.31 -11.83 -4.33
C ILE A 265 -4.85 -11.46 -4.07
N GLY A 266 -4.59 -10.30 -3.49
CA GLY A 266 -3.26 -9.87 -3.08
C GLY A 266 -2.61 -10.76 -2.00
N LEU A 267 -3.40 -11.46 -1.18
CA LEU A 267 -2.89 -12.28 -0.08
C LEU A 267 -2.13 -13.51 -0.58
N PRO A 268 -2.70 -14.43 -1.38
CA PRO A 268 -1.95 -15.54 -1.94
C PRO A 268 -0.80 -15.07 -2.85
N ALA A 269 -0.98 -13.96 -3.57
CA ALA A 269 0.04 -13.40 -4.41
C ALA A 269 1.29 -12.99 -3.60
N SER A 270 1.12 -12.36 -2.45
CA SER A 270 2.23 -11.94 -1.58
C SER A 270 3.08 -13.11 -1.05
N LEU A 271 2.50 -14.29 -0.92
CA LEU A 271 3.18 -15.49 -0.46
C LEU A 271 3.83 -16.29 -1.61
N VAL A 272 3.11 -16.42 -2.73
CA VAL A 272 3.50 -17.30 -3.83
C VAL A 272 4.49 -16.62 -4.80
N VAL A 273 4.25 -15.34 -5.14
CA VAL A 273 5.06 -14.63 -6.14
C VAL A 273 6.54 -14.52 -5.76
N PRO A 274 6.93 -14.13 -4.53
CA PRO A 274 8.34 -14.07 -4.14
C PRO A 274 9.04 -15.43 -4.28
N ALA A 275 8.35 -16.53 -3.91
CA ALA A 275 8.90 -17.87 -4.01
C ALA A 275 9.07 -18.32 -5.47
N LEU A 276 8.12 -18.02 -6.36
CA LEU A 276 8.22 -18.33 -7.78
C LEU A 276 9.34 -17.53 -8.46
N VAL A 277 9.48 -16.25 -8.13
CA VAL A 277 10.52 -15.39 -8.69
C VAL A 277 11.91 -15.79 -8.18
N ALA A 278 12.07 -15.96 -6.87
CA ALA A 278 13.37 -16.24 -6.26
C ALA A 278 13.88 -17.65 -6.56
N ARG A 279 13.01 -18.68 -6.46
CA ARG A 279 13.43 -20.09 -6.60
C ARG A 279 13.40 -20.59 -8.04
N ARG A 280 12.40 -20.19 -8.83
CA ARG A 280 12.19 -20.71 -10.19
C ARG A 280 12.53 -19.68 -11.27
N GLY A 281 12.71 -18.41 -10.93
CA GLY A 281 12.97 -17.32 -11.87
C GLY A 281 11.83 -17.07 -12.85
N VAL A 282 10.61 -17.37 -12.43
CA VAL A 282 9.38 -17.23 -13.25
C VAL A 282 8.95 -15.77 -13.20
N VAL A 283 9.56 -14.91 -14.03
CA VAL A 283 9.26 -13.48 -14.10
C VAL A 283 8.28 -13.20 -15.24
N LEU A 284 8.68 -13.46 -16.48
CA LEU A 284 7.88 -13.11 -17.65
C LEU A 284 6.48 -13.77 -17.68
N PRO A 285 6.30 -15.07 -17.35
CA PRO A 285 4.97 -15.66 -17.26
C PRO A 285 4.04 -14.96 -16.25
N LEU A 286 4.59 -14.49 -15.11
CA LEU A 286 3.79 -13.73 -14.13
C LEU A 286 3.34 -12.38 -14.69
N PHE A 287 4.17 -11.69 -15.48
CA PHE A 287 3.77 -10.47 -16.17
C PHE A 287 2.69 -10.74 -17.23
N ILE A 288 2.82 -11.80 -18.01
CA ILE A 288 1.81 -12.16 -19.02
C ILE A 288 0.47 -12.45 -18.34
N VAL A 289 0.46 -13.27 -17.28
CA VAL A 289 -0.76 -13.59 -16.54
C VAL A 289 -1.38 -12.33 -15.93
N ALA A 290 -0.58 -11.50 -15.24
CA ALA A 290 -1.08 -10.28 -14.61
C ALA A 290 -1.67 -9.30 -15.64
N SER A 291 -0.93 -9.04 -16.72
CA SER A 291 -1.37 -8.11 -17.77
C SER A 291 -2.60 -8.63 -18.52
N ALA A 292 -2.61 -9.91 -18.92
CA ALA A 292 -3.77 -10.51 -19.59
C ALA A 292 -5.01 -10.48 -18.68
N SER A 293 -4.86 -10.84 -17.41
CA SER A 293 -5.96 -10.77 -16.45
C SER A 293 -6.43 -9.32 -16.21
N GLY A 294 -5.51 -8.36 -16.09
CA GLY A 294 -5.86 -6.94 -15.96
C GLY A 294 -6.65 -6.42 -17.18
N VAL A 295 -6.20 -6.76 -18.40
CA VAL A 295 -6.89 -6.41 -19.64
C VAL A 295 -8.28 -7.07 -19.72
N LEU A 296 -8.37 -8.37 -19.40
CA LEU A 296 -9.66 -9.09 -19.41
C LEU A 296 -10.60 -8.57 -18.33
N GLY A 297 -10.08 -8.25 -17.14
CA GLY A 297 -10.88 -7.73 -16.05
C GLY A 297 -11.45 -6.34 -16.36
N ALA A 298 -10.61 -5.37 -16.75
CA ALA A 298 -11.06 -4.05 -17.15
C ALA A 298 -11.90 -4.07 -18.44
N GLY A 299 -11.54 -4.91 -19.42
CA GLY A 299 -12.30 -5.12 -20.65
C GLY A 299 -13.67 -5.74 -20.40
N GLY A 300 -13.77 -6.71 -19.49
CA GLY A 300 -15.03 -7.30 -19.07
C GLY A 300 -15.96 -6.29 -18.38
N LEU A 301 -15.42 -5.43 -17.50
CA LEU A 301 -16.17 -4.32 -16.90
C LEU A 301 -16.61 -3.29 -17.94
N LEU A 302 -15.85 -3.11 -19.04
CA LEU A 302 -16.17 -2.19 -20.11
C LEU A 302 -17.28 -2.69 -21.01
N VAL A 303 -17.22 -3.97 -21.42
CA VAL A 303 -18.07 -4.53 -22.48
C VAL A 303 -19.31 -5.22 -21.91
N ALA A 304 -19.18 -5.92 -20.81
CA ALA A 304 -20.25 -6.74 -20.22
C ALA A 304 -20.20 -6.73 -18.69
N PRO A 305 -20.31 -5.55 -18.02
CA PRO A 305 -20.11 -5.41 -16.59
C PRO A 305 -21.03 -6.31 -15.76
N ALA A 306 -22.31 -6.40 -16.10
CA ALA A 306 -23.32 -7.17 -15.36
C ALA A 306 -23.24 -8.69 -15.59
N SER A 307 -22.51 -9.19 -16.60
CA SER A 307 -22.50 -10.60 -16.95
C SER A 307 -21.80 -11.48 -15.89
N ALA A 308 -20.67 -11.00 -15.37
CA ALA A 308 -19.88 -11.73 -14.36
C ALA A 308 -19.01 -10.76 -13.54
N PRO A 309 -19.58 -9.81 -12.78
CA PRO A 309 -18.81 -8.77 -12.09
C PRO A 309 -17.74 -9.34 -11.15
N TRP A 310 -18.01 -10.44 -10.46
CA TRP A 310 -17.05 -11.14 -9.62
C TRP A 310 -15.82 -11.64 -10.40
N LEU A 311 -16.01 -12.13 -11.65
CA LEU A 311 -14.92 -12.60 -12.49
C LEU A 311 -14.04 -11.43 -12.97
N TRP A 312 -14.68 -10.36 -13.43
CA TRP A 312 -13.96 -9.17 -13.91
C TRP A 312 -13.13 -8.53 -12.80
N VAL A 313 -13.71 -8.43 -11.60
CA VAL A 313 -13.02 -7.93 -10.41
C VAL A 313 -11.89 -8.86 -9.99
N ALA A 314 -12.10 -10.18 -10.00
CA ALA A 314 -11.07 -11.16 -9.67
C ALA A 314 -9.89 -11.08 -10.66
N LEU A 315 -10.18 -10.98 -11.96
CA LEU A 315 -9.14 -10.82 -12.99
C LEU A 315 -8.38 -9.51 -12.82
N LEU A 316 -9.08 -8.39 -12.62
CA LEU A 316 -8.43 -7.09 -12.39
C LEU A 316 -7.55 -7.11 -11.12
N GLY A 317 -7.99 -7.78 -10.06
CA GLY A 317 -7.27 -7.94 -8.79
C GLY A 317 -5.98 -8.75 -8.89
N THR A 318 -5.71 -9.39 -10.03
CA THR A 318 -4.43 -10.10 -10.23
C THR A 318 -3.28 -9.15 -10.60
N LEU A 319 -3.53 -7.99 -11.19
CA LEU A 319 -2.46 -7.07 -11.59
C LEU A 319 -1.62 -6.56 -10.39
N PRO A 320 -2.19 -6.24 -9.22
CA PRO A 320 -1.43 -5.91 -8.01
C PRO A 320 -0.45 -6.99 -7.54
N LEU A 321 -0.50 -8.24 -8.05
CA LEU A 321 0.54 -9.26 -7.79
C LEU A 321 1.93 -8.85 -8.28
N LEU A 322 2.01 -7.87 -9.17
CA LEU A 322 3.28 -7.30 -9.62
C LEU A 322 3.99 -6.52 -8.50
N PHE A 323 3.29 -6.07 -7.46
CA PHE A 323 3.91 -5.39 -6.31
C PHE A 323 4.93 -6.27 -5.57
N PRO A 324 4.58 -7.46 -5.04
CA PRO A 324 5.57 -8.35 -4.42
C PRO A 324 6.65 -8.82 -5.40
N LEU A 325 6.34 -8.90 -6.71
CA LEU A 325 7.33 -9.21 -7.74
C LEU A 325 8.40 -8.11 -7.85
N VAL A 326 8.01 -6.82 -7.83
CA VAL A 326 8.96 -5.71 -7.85
C VAL A 326 9.86 -5.76 -6.62
N LEU A 327 9.30 -5.88 -5.42
CA LEU A 327 10.08 -5.91 -4.18
C LEU A 327 11.09 -7.06 -4.16
N THR A 328 10.68 -8.24 -4.63
CA THR A 328 11.58 -9.39 -4.76
C THR A 328 12.66 -9.15 -5.82
N SER A 329 12.27 -8.55 -6.95
CA SER A 329 13.19 -8.27 -8.04
C SER A 329 14.23 -7.21 -7.67
N VAL A 330 13.90 -6.23 -6.84
CA VAL A 330 14.87 -5.26 -6.31
C VAL A 330 16.03 -5.98 -5.65
N GLY A 331 15.78 -6.91 -4.73
CA GLY A 331 16.84 -7.68 -4.07
C GLY A 331 17.62 -8.58 -5.02
N LEU A 332 16.99 -9.13 -6.06
CA LEU A 332 17.63 -10.02 -7.03
C LEU A 332 18.38 -9.28 -8.16
N ARG A 333 18.12 -7.99 -8.35
CA ARG A 333 18.74 -7.14 -9.39
C ARG A 333 19.78 -6.18 -8.85
N THR A 334 20.25 -6.41 -7.63
CA THR A 334 21.30 -5.63 -6.97
C THR A 334 22.34 -6.54 -6.34
N ARG A 335 23.61 -6.11 -6.32
CA ARG A 335 24.71 -6.80 -5.64
C ARG A 335 25.07 -6.14 -4.32
N THR A 336 24.95 -4.81 -4.25
CA THR A 336 25.35 -4.02 -3.09
C THR A 336 24.12 -3.55 -2.31
N HIS A 337 24.29 -3.33 -1.02
CA HIS A 337 23.23 -2.82 -0.15
C HIS A 337 22.76 -1.44 -0.62
N ASP A 338 23.68 -0.51 -0.90
CA ASP A 338 23.40 0.84 -1.42
C ASP A 338 22.57 0.81 -2.70
N ALA A 339 22.90 -0.11 -3.63
CA ALA A 339 22.14 -0.26 -4.86
C ALA A 339 20.70 -0.80 -4.59
N THR A 340 20.55 -1.69 -3.60
CA THR A 340 19.24 -2.20 -3.20
C THR A 340 18.35 -1.09 -2.66
N VAL A 341 18.90 -0.28 -1.74
CA VAL A 341 18.19 0.86 -1.15
C VAL A 341 17.84 1.89 -2.22
N ALA A 342 18.82 2.25 -3.07
CA ALA A 342 18.62 3.24 -4.14
C ALA A 342 17.59 2.77 -5.18
N LEU A 343 17.65 1.51 -5.62
CA LEU A 343 16.72 0.94 -6.59
C LEU A 343 15.29 0.84 -6.02
N SER A 344 15.16 0.42 -4.77
CA SER A 344 13.87 0.37 -4.08
C SER A 344 13.25 1.75 -3.94
N ALA A 345 14.05 2.72 -3.48
CA ALA A 345 13.61 4.11 -3.35
C ALA A 345 13.22 4.71 -4.71
N PHE A 346 14.00 4.48 -5.76
CA PHE A 346 13.71 4.95 -7.12
C PHE A 346 12.39 4.36 -7.65
N ALA A 347 12.24 3.04 -7.62
CA ALA A 347 11.05 2.37 -8.13
C ALA A 347 9.78 2.82 -7.42
N GLN A 348 9.83 2.98 -6.10
CA GLN A 348 8.69 3.41 -5.30
C GLN A 348 8.39 4.90 -5.46
N SER A 349 9.41 5.78 -5.42
CA SER A 349 9.21 7.22 -5.56
C SER A 349 8.65 7.60 -6.92
N VAL A 350 9.22 7.05 -8.00
CA VAL A 350 8.73 7.30 -9.36
C VAL A 350 7.35 6.65 -9.54
N GLY A 351 7.19 5.40 -9.10
CA GLY A 351 5.94 4.67 -9.24
C GLY A 351 4.78 5.34 -8.50
N TYR A 352 4.94 5.68 -7.22
CA TYR A 352 3.91 6.41 -6.47
C TYR A 352 3.72 7.85 -6.96
N GLY A 353 4.81 8.52 -7.37
CA GLY A 353 4.75 9.88 -7.91
C GLY A 353 3.89 10.00 -9.16
N VAL A 354 3.83 8.95 -10.01
CA VAL A 354 2.92 8.91 -11.15
C VAL A 354 1.54 8.37 -10.73
N THR A 355 1.49 7.38 -9.84
CA THR A 355 0.23 6.78 -9.37
C THR A 355 -0.69 7.81 -8.71
N MET A 356 -0.15 8.80 -8.01
CA MET A 356 -0.98 9.78 -7.30
C MET A 356 -1.93 10.56 -8.22
N PHE A 357 -1.61 10.69 -9.52
CA PHE A 357 -2.47 11.37 -10.49
C PHE A 357 -3.62 10.49 -11.01
N MET A 358 -3.57 9.17 -10.77
CA MET A 358 -4.56 8.26 -11.34
C MET A 358 -5.95 8.39 -10.73
N PRO A 359 -6.16 8.34 -9.40
CA PRO A 359 -7.51 8.44 -8.83
C PRO A 359 -8.18 9.78 -9.14
N ILE A 360 -7.44 10.89 -9.05
CA ILE A 360 -7.99 12.22 -9.39
C ILE A 360 -8.27 12.36 -10.89
N GLY A 361 -7.35 11.87 -11.72
CA GLY A 361 -7.54 11.92 -13.18
C GLY A 361 -8.75 11.13 -13.63
N VAL A 362 -9.00 9.97 -13.03
CA VAL A 362 -10.18 9.15 -13.27
C VAL A 362 -11.45 9.88 -12.85
N GLY A 363 -11.45 10.55 -11.67
CA GLY A 363 -12.60 11.34 -11.22
C GLY A 363 -12.92 12.50 -12.17
N ILE A 364 -11.93 13.32 -12.54
CA ILE A 364 -12.10 14.42 -13.50
C ILE A 364 -12.61 13.90 -14.85
N LEU A 365 -12.09 12.78 -15.31
CA LEU A 365 -12.48 12.20 -16.59
C LEU A 365 -13.90 11.67 -16.56
N HIS A 366 -14.31 11.07 -15.45
CA HIS A 366 -15.69 10.64 -15.23
C HIS A 366 -16.65 11.84 -15.22
N ASP A 367 -16.35 12.90 -14.43
CA ASP A 367 -17.17 14.12 -14.38
C ASP A 367 -17.31 14.80 -15.73
N ALA A 368 -16.23 14.82 -16.53
CA ALA A 368 -16.24 15.47 -17.84
C ALA A 368 -17.00 14.69 -18.92
N THR A 369 -17.10 13.35 -18.79
CA THR A 369 -17.65 12.47 -19.83
C THR A 369 -18.93 11.77 -19.42
N ASP A 370 -19.31 11.84 -18.14
CA ASP A 370 -20.39 11.07 -17.51
C ASP A 370 -20.32 9.57 -17.86
N SER A 371 -19.07 9.05 -17.95
CA SER A 371 -18.81 7.69 -18.41
C SER A 371 -17.58 7.07 -17.75
N TRP A 372 -17.63 5.75 -17.53
CA TRP A 372 -16.51 4.93 -17.06
C TRP A 372 -15.67 4.35 -18.20
N THR A 373 -16.03 4.59 -19.46
CA THR A 373 -15.33 4.05 -20.64
C THR A 373 -13.87 4.46 -20.68
N ALA A 374 -13.58 5.76 -20.60
CA ALA A 374 -12.21 6.26 -20.68
C ALA A 374 -11.35 5.82 -19.47
N PRO A 375 -11.82 5.88 -18.21
CA PRO A 375 -11.14 5.27 -17.06
C PRO A 375 -10.76 3.79 -17.26
N LEU A 376 -11.69 2.96 -17.74
CA LEU A 376 -11.44 1.53 -17.96
C LEU A 376 -10.44 1.28 -19.08
N VAL A 377 -10.50 2.06 -20.18
CA VAL A 377 -9.50 2.00 -21.27
C VAL A 377 -8.10 2.38 -20.75
N ILE A 378 -7.99 3.35 -19.85
CA ILE A 378 -6.71 3.70 -19.22
C ILE A 378 -6.18 2.53 -18.40
N LEU A 379 -7.01 1.84 -17.61
CA LEU A 379 -6.59 0.66 -16.85
C LEU A 379 -6.13 -0.49 -17.76
N ILE A 380 -6.77 -0.67 -18.92
CA ILE A 380 -6.31 -1.61 -19.96
C ILE A 380 -4.93 -1.21 -20.47
N GLY A 381 -4.72 0.06 -20.80
CA GLY A 381 -3.43 0.59 -21.26
C GLY A 381 -2.32 0.39 -20.23
N ILE A 382 -2.59 0.67 -18.95
CA ILE A 382 -1.66 0.44 -17.85
C ILE A 382 -1.33 -1.05 -17.69
N SER A 383 -2.31 -1.93 -17.84
CA SER A 383 -2.10 -3.38 -17.78
C SER A 383 -1.17 -3.86 -18.89
N LEU A 384 -1.30 -3.32 -20.10
CA LEU A 384 -0.43 -3.62 -21.24
C LEU A 384 0.98 -3.02 -21.06
N LEU A 385 1.09 -1.83 -20.46
CA LEU A 385 2.38 -1.16 -20.21
C LEU A 385 3.32 -2.00 -19.32
N ALA A 386 2.80 -2.89 -18.48
CA ALA A 386 3.60 -3.77 -17.65
C ALA A 386 4.39 -4.81 -18.47
N LEU A 387 3.90 -5.24 -19.63
CA LEU A 387 4.54 -6.32 -20.44
C LEU A 387 5.97 -5.98 -20.89
N PRO A 388 6.26 -4.84 -21.54
CA PRO A 388 7.62 -4.51 -21.94
C PRO A 388 8.56 -4.36 -20.74
N ALA A 389 8.09 -3.86 -19.61
CA ALA A 389 8.86 -3.83 -18.38
C ALA A 389 9.22 -5.24 -17.89
N GLY A 390 8.28 -6.19 -17.97
CA GLY A 390 8.50 -7.60 -17.66
C GLY A 390 9.59 -8.25 -18.51
N VAL A 391 9.67 -7.93 -19.80
CA VAL A 391 10.74 -8.41 -20.71
C VAL A 391 12.10 -7.91 -20.25
N VAL A 392 12.22 -6.65 -19.83
CA VAL A 392 13.49 -6.09 -19.33
C VAL A 392 13.90 -6.75 -18.03
N ILE A 393 12.99 -6.90 -17.07
CA ILE A 393 13.25 -7.51 -15.77
C ILE A 393 13.63 -9.00 -15.92
N ALA A 394 13.04 -9.71 -16.89
CA ALA A 394 13.33 -11.13 -17.15
C ALA A 394 14.78 -11.38 -17.58
N ARG A 395 15.51 -10.38 -18.10
CA ARG A 395 16.93 -10.51 -18.55
C ARG A 395 17.92 -10.81 -17.43
N ARG A 396 17.51 -10.78 -16.17
CA ARG A 396 18.30 -11.15 -14.97
C ARG A 396 19.62 -10.38 -14.77
N LYS A 397 19.81 -9.23 -15.40
CA LYS A 397 20.98 -8.37 -15.15
C LYS A 397 20.82 -7.59 -13.85
N THR A 398 21.91 -7.39 -13.10
CA THR A 398 21.90 -6.45 -11.96
C THR A 398 22.15 -5.03 -12.45
N VAL A 399 21.71 -4.04 -11.66
CA VAL A 399 21.88 -2.62 -12.01
C VAL A 399 23.35 -2.22 -12.08
N GLU A 400 24.22 -2.85 -11.28
CA GLU A 400 25.66 -2.65 -11.34
C GLU A 400 26.22 -3.19 -12.64
N GLN A 401 25.83 -4.42 -13.06
CA GLN A 401 26.26 -4.99 -14.36
C GLN A 401 25.80 -4.14 -15.53
N GLU A 402 24.57 -3.62 -15.47
CA GLU A 402 24.01 -2.77 -16.51
C GLU A 402 24.75 -1.43 -16.59
N TRP A 403 25.13 -0.87 -15.44
CA TRP A 403 25.95 0.33 -15.38
C TRP A 403 27.36 0.08 -15.92
N GLU A 404 28.04 -0.97 -15.44
CA GLU A 404 29.39 -1.34 -15.86
C GLU A 404 29.52 -1.51 -17.37
N GLN A 405 28.50 -2.11 -18.00
CA GLN A 405 28.45 -2.30 -19.46
C GLN A 405 28.32 -1.00 -20.27
N ARG A 406 27.77 0.07 -19.67
CA ARG A 406 27.45 1.31 -20.38
C ARG A 406 28.32 2.50 -19.99
N HIS A 407 28.83 2.53 -18.77
CA HIS A 407 29.45 3.71 -18.19
C HIS A 407 30.80 3.41 -17.50
N GLY A 408 31.26 2.17 -17.47
CA GLY A 408 32.46 1.77 -16.73
C GLY A 408 32.18 1.38 -15.28
N SER A 409 33.18 1.47 -14.41
CA SER A 409 33.06 1.00 -13.01
C SER A 409 31.86 1.57 -12.24
N TRP A 410 31.27 0.69 -11.45
CA TRP A 410 30.15 1.06 -10.56
C TRP A 410 30.56 2.06 -9.49
#